data_4cd7634e0e1e97a44093a707bf9a85b4
#
_entry.id   4cd7634e0e1e97a44093a707bf9a85b4
#
_cell.length_a   1.000
_cell.length_b   1.000
_cell.length_c   1.000
_cell.angle_alpha   90.00
_cell.angle_beta   90.00
_cell.angle_gamma   90.00
#
_symmetry.space_group_name_H-M   'P 1'
#
loop_
_entity.id
_entity.type
_entity.pdbx_description
1 polymer ?
#
loop_
_entity_poly.entity_id
_entity_poly.type
_entity_poly.pdbx_seq_one_letter_code
_entity_poly.pdbx_strand_id
1 'polypeptide(L)'
;MNAVIEFRNVWRHFDRQPVLRGLELAVKPGEVFALLGRNGAGKTTALRILLGFLEPHTGEASVFGVPSGALMPAERERIGYVAEGHRMYLEMRVRDALAFEAGTRPNFERAAAERELERCGIPLRKRIFFLSRGQRAQLALILAAAGAPDVLVFDDPAMGLDVVMRRELLGSLIELLSERGCAVLLSSHILTDVERIADRIGILHGGELLVDAPLDELKRRVEKRQWIPSNGAGLPELDGLLRARRVDGGYELTLLDLDPLDEARLRAKAARLSERIALDLEELFLELTTGEETHG
;
A
#
# COMPACT_ATOMS: atom_id res chain seq x y z
N MET A 1 -6.01 -14.09 -15.90
CA MET A 1 -5.66 -14.83 -14.67
C MET A 1 -6.62 -14.36 -13.59
N ASN A 2 -7.18 -15.26 -12.79
CA ASN A 2 -8.09 -14.88 -11.71
C ASN A 2 -7.31 -14.17 -10.59
N ALA A 3 -7.92 -13.19 -9.94
CA ALA A 3 -7.34 -12.52 -8.78
C ALA A 3 -7.16 -13.51 -7.62
N VAL A 4 -6.10 -13.32 -6.81
CA VAL A 4 -5.86 -14.12 -5.62
C VAL A 4 -6.44 -13.47 -4.37
N ILE A 5 -6.58 -12.14 -4.39
CA ILE A 5 -7.29 -11.32 -3.40
C ILE A 5 -8.35 -10.53 -4.15
N GLU A 6 -9.55 -10.43 -3.60
CA GLU A 6 -10.62 -9.67 -4.23
C GLU A 6 -11.53 -9.04 -3.18
N PHE A 7 -11.91 -7.79 -3.41
CA PHE A 7 -12.97 -7.07 -2.72
C PHE A 7 -14.03 -6.68 -3.74
N ARG A 8 -15.29 -6.98 -3.45
CA ARG A 8 -16.44 -6.67 -4.30
C ARG A 8 -17.45 -5.84 -3.54
N ASN A 9 -17.51 -4.55 -3.84
CA ASN A 9 -18.45 -3.59 -3.29
C ASN A 9 -18.54 -3.66 -1.75
N VAL A 10 -17.37 -3.63 -1.07
CA VAL A 10 -17.28 -3.82 0.38
C VAL A 10 -17.61 -2.54 1.12
N TRP A 11 -18.62 -2.59 1.98
CA TRP A 11 -19.03 -1.51 2.86
C TRP A 11 -18.81 -1.87 4.33
N ARG A 12 -18.33 -0.91 5.11
CA ARG A 12 -18.19 -1.07 6.55
C ARG A 12 -18.38 0.26 7.28
N HIS A 13 -19.16 0.23 8.37
CA HIS A 13 -19.41 1.36 9.25
C HIS A 13 -18.98 1.02 10.69
N PHE A 14 -18.60 2.04 11.47
CA PHE A 14 -18.49 1.99 12.92
C PHE A 14 -19.32 3.15 13.49
N ASP A 15 -20.24 2.86 14.40
CA ASP A 15 -21.09 3.86 15.05
C ASP A 15 -21.72 4.88 14.08
N ARG A 16 -22.27 4.40 12.96
CA ARG A 16 -22.85 5.18 11.85
C ARG A 16 -21.84 5.96 10.99
N GLN A 17 -20.56 5.91 11.28
CA GLN A 17 -19.53 6.52 10.44
C GLN A 17 -19.07 5.50 9.39
N PRO A 18 -19.24 5.77 8.09
CA PRO A 18 -18.75 4.91 7.04
C PRO A 18 -17.22 4.96 6.99
N VAL A 19 -16.59 3.78 7.02
CA VAL A 19 -15.13 3.61 6.93
C VAL A 19 -14.72 3.00 5.60
N LEU A 20 -15.54 2.12 5.04
CA LEU A 20 -15.40 1.65 3.66
C LEU A 20 -16.72 1.88 2.93
N ARG A 21 -16.62 2.37 1.70
CA ARG A 21 -17.75 2.80 0.86
C ARG A 21 -17.63 2.17 -0.51
N GLY A 22 -18.05 0.90 -0.63
CA GLY A 22 -18.02 0.20 -1.91
C GLY A 22 -16.61 -0.12 -2.41
N LEU A 23 -15.69 -0.52 -1.51
CA LEU A 23 -14.34 -0.88 -1.90
C LEU A 23 -14.35 -2.01 -2.92
N GLU A 24 -13.80 -1.75 -4.10
CA GLU A 24 -13.52 -2.72 -5.15
C GLU A 24 -12.02 -2.76 -5.41
N LEU A 25 -11.42 -3.94 -5.29
CA LEU A 25 -9.98 -4.14 -5.43
C LEU A 25 -9.70 -5.59 -5.78
N ALA A 26 -8.75 -5.83 -6.68
CA ALA A 26 -8.29 -7.16 -7.03
C ALA A 26 -6.77 -7.19 -7.12
N VAL A 27 -6.13 -8.21 -6.50
CA VAL A 27 -4.68 -8.44 -6.58
C VAL A 27 -4.42 -9.75 -7.32
N LYS A 28 -3.49 -9.73 -8.26
CA LYS A 28 -3.10 -10.90 -9.06
C LYS A 28 -2.04 -11.73 -8.34
N PRO A 29 -1.92 -13.04 -8.68
CA PRO A 29 -0.78 -13.83 -8.21
C PRO A 29 0.55 -13.18 -8.60
N GLY A 30 1.48 -13.11 -7.64
CA GLY A 30 2.81 -12.52 -7.83
C GLY A 30 2.84 -10.99 -7.91
N GLU A 31 1.71 -10.29 -7.75
CA GLU A 31 1.63 -8.83 -7.77
C GLU A 31 1.88 -8.24 -6.39
N VAL A 32 2.65 -7.17 -6.34
CA VAL A 32 2.80 -6.33 -5.14
C VAL A 32 1.86 -5.14 -5.25
N PHE A 33 0.74 -5.22 -4.55
CA PHE A 33 -0.26 -4.16 -4.49
C PHE A 33 -0.12 -3.35 -3.20
N ALA A 34 0.06 -2.04 -3.31
CA ALA A 34 0.10 -1.15 -2.16
C ALA A 34 -1.20 -0.35 -2.01
N LEU A 35 -1.89 -0.52 -0.89
CA LEU A 35 -3.06 0.25 -0.50
C LEU A 35 -2.62 1.47 0.32
N LEU A 36 -2.63 2.63 -0.32
CA LEU A 36 -2.22 3.91 0.24
C LEU A 36 -3.42 4.67 0.81
N GLY A 37 -3.16 5.55 1.75
CA GLY A 37 -4.19 6.42 2.32
C GLY A 37 -3.74 7.02 3.64
N ARG A 38 -4.37 8.14 4.02
CA ARG A 38 -4.12 8.78 5.33
C ARG A 38 -4.55 7.86 6.49
N ASN A 39 -4.10 8.19 7.69
CA ASN A 39 -4.59 7.51 8.90
C ASN A 39 -6.11 7.68 9.00
N GLY A 40 -6.82 6.58 9.29
CA GLY A 40 -8.28 6.56 9.32
C GLY A 40 -8.98 6.36 7.97
N ALA A 41 -8.26 6.27 6.84
CA ALA A 41 -8.87 6.05 5.53
C ALA A 41 -9.57 4.69 5.35
N GLY A 42 -9.33 3.70 6.25
CA GLY A 42 -9.96 2.39 6.20
C GLY A 42 -9.04 1.23 5.83
N LYS A 43 -7.72 1.47 5.61
CA LYS A 43 -6.75 0.44 5.20
C LYS A 43 -6.74 -0.79 6.11
N THR A 44 -6.47 -0.61 7.40
CA THR A 44 -6.50 -1.72 8.41
C THR A 44 -7.87 -2.40 8.46
N THR A 45 -8.96 -1.65 8.27
CA THR A 45 -10.32 -2.22 8.22
C THR A 45 -10.47 -3.14 7.02
N ALA A 46 -10.01 -2.74 5.85
CA ALA A 46 -10.02 -3.57 4.64
C ALA A 46 -9.20 -4.86 4.87
N LEU A 47 -7.97 -4.75 5.40
CA LEU A 47 -7.13 -5.93 5.68
C LEU A 47 -7.77 -6.87 6.70
N ARG A 48 -8.42 -6.36 7.75
CA ARG A 48 -9.14 -7.19 8.74
C ARG A 48 -10.33 -7.90 8.13
N ILE A 49 -11.05 -7.26 7.22
CA ILE A 49 -12.15 -7.91 6.48
C ILE A 49 -11.59 -9.02 5.60
N LEU A 50 -10.52 -8.76 4.85
CA LEU A 50 -9.86 -9.76 4.01
C LEU A 50 -9.42 -11.01 4.77
N LEU A 51 -8.90 -10.82 5.97
CA LEU A 51 -8.42 -11.93 6.81
C LEU A 51 -9.55 -12.63 7.61
N GLY A 52 -10.79 -12.19 7.47
CA GLY A 52 -11.94 -12.73 8.19
C GLY A 52 -11.96 -12.38 9.68
N PHE A 53 -11.21 -11.34 10.10
CA PHE A 53 -11.24 -10.84 11.48
C PHE A 53 -12.39 -9.85 11.71
N LEU A 54 -13.00 -9.39 10.64
CA LEU A 54 -14.10 -8.44 10.64
C LEU A 54 -15.03 -8.76 9.48
N GLU A 55 -16.34 -8.78 9.73
CA GLU A 55 -17.34 -8.96 8.68
C GLU A 55 -17.67 -7.61 8.00
N PRO A 56 -17.83 -7.56 6.68
CA PRO A 56 -18.38 -6.39 6.01
C PRO A 56 -19.87 -6.23 6.33
N HIS A 57 -20.45 -5.04 6.17
CA HIS A 57 -21.90 -4.85 6.25
C HIS A 57 -22.60 -5.29 4.95
N THR A 58 -21.96 -4.98 3.82
CA THR A 58 -22.38 -5.46 2.49
C THR A 58 -21.15 -5.69 1.63
N GLY A 59 -21.32 -6.42 0.54
CA GLY A 59 -20.21 -6.83 -0.32
C GLY A 59 -19.45 -8.03 0.23
N GLU A 60 -18.39 -8.41 -0.42
CA GLU A 60 -17.60 -9.59 -0.09
C GLU A 60 -16.11 -9.35 -0.31
N ALA A 61 -15.28 -9.87 0.58
CA ALA A 61 -13.85 -10.04 0.34
C ALA A 61 -13.51 -11.52 0.27
N SER A 62 -12.57 -11.89 -0.58
CA SER A 62 -12.16 -13.27 -0.77
C SER A 62 -10.64 -13.40 -0.97
N VAL A 63 -10.10 -14.56 -0.57
CA VAL A 63 -8.72 -14.97 -0.84
C VAL A 63 -8.78 -16.35 -1.49
N PHE A 64 -8.02 -16.56 -2.57
CA PHE A 64 -8.04 -17.79 -3.38
C PHE A 64 -9.42 -18.16 -3.92
N GLY A 65 -10.33 -17.18 -4.07
CA GLY A 65 -11.73 -17.40 -4.44
C GLY A 65 -12.62 -17.91 -3.30
N VAL A 66 -12.10 -18.00 -2.07
CA VAL A 66 -12.84 -18.38 -0.87
C VAL A 66 -13.25 -17.12 -0.12
N PRO A 67 -14.54 -16.91 0.22
CA PRO A 67 -14.98 -15.79 1.03
C PRO A 67 -14.22 -15.70 2.36
N SER A 68 -13.80 -14.49 2.75
CA SER A 68 -12.94 -14.26 3.92
C SER A 68 -13.52 -14.83 5.23
N GLY A 69 -14.84 -14.80 5.39
CA GLY A 69 -15.52 -15.38 6.55
C GLY A 69 -15.54 -16.92 6.55
N ALA A 70 -15.26 -17.56 5.42
CA ALA A 70 -15.28 -19.02 5.24
C ALA A 70 -13.86 -19.62 5.12
N LEU A 71 -12.79 -18.83 5.33
CA LEU A 71 -11.42 -19.33 5.27
C LEU A 71 -11.17 -20.42 6.33
N MET A 72 -10.83 -21.60 5.86
CA MET A 72 -10.49 -22.75 6.69
C MET A 72 -8.98 -22.79 6.98
N PRO A 73 -8.49 -23.66 7.86
CA PRO A 73 -7.06 -23.78 8.16
C PRO A 73 -6.17 -23.93 6.91
N ALA A 74 -6.62 -24.68 5.91
CA ALA A 74 -5.88 -24.93 4.67
C ALA A 74 -5.60 -23.64 3.86
N GLU A 75 -6.57 -22.73 3.80
CA GLU A 75 -6.36 -21.44 3.14
C GLU A 75 -5.53 -20.51 4.04
N ARG A 76 -5.76 -20.51 5.36
CA ARG A 76 -5.04 -19.66 6.31
C ARG A 76 -3.55 -19.96 6.39
N GLU A 77 -3.15 -21.22 6.23
CA GLU A 77 -1.74 -21.64 6.18
C GLU A 77 -0.98 -21.00 5.01
N ARG A 78 -1.68 -20.70 3.93
CA ARG A 78 -1.15 -20.08 2.71
C ARG A 78 -1.10 -18.54 2.78
N ILE A 79 -1.55 -17.93 3.89
CA ILE A 79 -1.56 -16.49 4.11
C ILE A 79 -0.56 -16.14 5.21
N GLY A 80 0.43 -15.30 4.89
CA GLY A 80 1.28 -14.68 5.89
C GLY A 80 0.74 -13.31 6.25
N TYR A 81 0.68 -12.97 7.54
CA TYR A 81 0.19 -11.68 8.00
C TYR A 81 1.14 -11.01 8.98
N VAL A 82 1.47 -9.75 8.71
CA VAL A 82 2.22 -8.88 9.63
C VAL A 82 1.30 -7.73 10.05
N ALA A 83 0.89 -7.76 11.32
CA ALA A 83 0.01 -6.75 11.88
C ALA A 83 0.76 -5.44 12.16
N GLU A 84 0.04 -4.34 12.13
CA GLU A 84 0.50 -3.02 12.57
C GLU A 84 1.11 -3.09 13.97
N GLY A 85 2.31 -2.49 14.13
CA GLY A 85 3.05 -2.48 15.39
C GLY A 85 3.64 -3.82 15.79
N HIS A 86 3.69 -4.81 14.89
CA HIS A 86 4.34 -6.12 15.06
C HIS A 86 3.88 -6.84 16.33
N ARG A 87 2.56 -6.94 16.51
CA ARG A 87 1.94 -7.53 17.71
C ARG A 87 2.28 -9.01 17.81
N MET A 88 2.99 -9.38 18.88
CA MET A 88 3.40 -10.74 19.21
C MET A 88 3.23 -11.00 20.70
N TYR A 89 3.29 -12.26 21.10
CA TYR A 89 3.32 -12.66 22.51
C TYR A 89 4.68 -12.29 23.11
N LEU A 90 4.78 -11.13 23.76
CA LEU A 90 6.04 -10.55 24.24
C LEU A 90 6.76 -11.44 25.28
N GLU A 91 6.01 -12.28 26.00
CA GLU A 91 6.53 -13.20 27.00
C GLU A 91 7.29 -14.39 26.39
N MET A 92 6.98 -14.74 25.13
CA MET A 92 7.65 -15.82 24.42
C MET A 92 9.11 -15.49 24.14
N ARG A 93 9.94 -16.53 24.06
CA ARG A 93 11.26 -16.42 23.41
C ARG A 93 11.11 -16.57 21.91
N VAL A 94 12.07 -16.08 21.16
CA VAL A 94 12.10 -16.20 19.69
C VAL A 94 11.94 -17.66 19.26
N ARG A 95 12.67 -18.60 19.91
CA ARG A 95 12.53 -20.05 19.63
C ARG A 95 11.13 -20.60 19.88
N ASP A 96 10.41 -20.04 20.88
CA ASP A 96 9.07 -20.52 21.24
C ASP A 96 8.05 -20.03 20.19
N ALA A 97 8.23 -18.81 19.64
CA ALA A 97 7.46 -18.32 18.51
C ALA A 97 7.69 -19.16 17.25
N LEU A 98 8.95 -19.51 16.93
CA LEU A 98 9.26 -20.45 15.84
C LEU A 98 8.60 -21.82 16.04
N ALA A 99 8.64 -22.37 17.25
CA ALA A 99 8.02 -23.66 17.56
C ALA A 99 6.50 -23.61 17.43
N PHE A 100 5.88 -22.49 17.83
CA PHE A 100 4.44 -22.28 17.68
C PHE A 100 4.04 -22.24 16.19
N GLU A 101 4.71 -21.43 15.37
CA GLU A 101 4.45 -21.35 13.94
C GLU A 101 4.65 -22.71 13.24
N ALA A 102 5.75 -23.40 13.54
CA ALA A 102 6.02 -24.73 13.00
C ALA A 102 4.98 -25.79 13.42
N GLY A 103 4.35 -25.61 14.58
CA GLY A 103 3.28 -26.50 15.05
C GLY A 103 1.92 -26.22 14.42
N THR A 104 1.71 -25.02 13.86
CA THR A 104 0.44 -24.60 13.27
C THR A 104 0.46 -24.57 11.75
N ARG A 105 1.63 -24.57 11.11
CA ARG A 105 1.84 -24.50 9.65
C ARG A 105 2.68 -25.67 9.16
N PRO A 106 2.10 -26.63 8.45
CA PRO A 106 2.82 -27.82 7.96
C PRO A 106 4.04 -27.51 7.09
N ASN A 107 3.96 -26.43 6.29
CA ASN A 107 5.02 -26.04 5.37
C ASN A 107 6.02 -25.02 5.98
N PHE A 108 6.02 -24.87 7.32
CA PHE A 108 6.91 -23.90 7.97
C PHE A 108 8.39 -24.32 7.88
N GLU A 109 9.19 -23.57 7.17
CA GLU A 109 10.61 -23.80 6.92
C GLU A 109 11.47 -23.32 8.10
N ARG A 110 11.40 -24.03 9.23
CA ARG A 110 12.07 -23.63 10.47
C ARG A 110 13.56 -23.37 10.30
N ALA A 111 14.27 -24.20 9.57
CA ALA A 111 15.72 -24.05 9.37
C ALA A 111 16.05 -22.79 8.54
N ALA A 112 15.19 -22.43 7.59
CA ALA A 112 15.34 -21.17 6.84
C ALA A 112 15.09 -19.97 7.75
N ALA A 113 14.03 -20.00 8.56
CA ALA A 113 13.74 -18.94 9.54
C ALA A 113 14.88 -18.75 10.56
N GLU A 114 15.48 -19.84 11.06
CA GLU A 114 16.61 -19.76 12.00
C GLU A 114 17.84 -19.12 11.35
N ARG A 115 18.15 -19.44 10.08
CA ARG A 115 19.24 -18.79 9.34
C ARG A 115 19.00 -17.28 9.15
N GLU A 116 17.77 -16.90 8.80
CA GLU A 116 17.43 -15.47 8.64
C GLU A 116 17.50 -14.71 9.97
N LEU A 117 17.06 -15.32 11.06
CA LEU A 117 17.19 -14.73 12.40
C LEU A 117 18.65 -14.53 12.81
N GLU A 118 19.52 -15.48 12.46
CA GLU A 118 20.97 -15.37 12.70
C GLU A 118 21.56 -14.22 11.87
N ARG A 119 21.19 -14.10 10.58
CA ARG A 119 21.60 -13.00 9.70
C ARG A 119 21.19 -11.63 10.25
N CYS A 120 19.97 -11.54 10.83
CA CYS A 120 19.44 -10.35 11.46
C CYS A 120 19.98 -10.10 12.89
N GLY A 121 20.86 -10.96 13.42
CA GLY A 121 21.38 -10.84 14.77
C GLY A 121 20.30 -10.99 15.86
N ILE A 122 19.29 -11.81 15.63
CA ILE A 122 18.18 -12.06 16.56
C ILE A 122 18.39 -13.38 17.30
N PRO A 123 18.81 -13.39 18.59
CA PRO A 123 19.09 -14.61 19.31
C PRO A 123 17.83 -15.41 19.65
N LEU A 124 17.83 -16.72 19.35
CA LEU A 124 16.70 -17.61 19.59
C LEU A 124 16.24 -17.68 21.07
N ARG A 125 17.17 -17.51 22.02
CA ARG A 125 16.89 -17.60 23.47
C ARG A 125 16.35 -16.28 24.06
N LYS A 126 16.42 -15.17 23.30
CA LYS A 126 15.98 -13.85 23.76
C LYS A 126 14.46 -13.80 23.83
N ARG A 127 13.90 -13.18 24.87
CA ARG A 127 12.44 -12.89 24.92
C ARG A 127 12.11 -11.78 23.93
N ILE A 128 10.96 -11.88 23.27
CA ILE A 128 10.46 -10.91 22.29
C ILE A 128 10.31 -9.53 22.92
N PHE A 129 9.95 -9.44 24.18
CA PHE A 129 9.88 -8.20 24.94
C PHE A 129 11.17 -7.36 24.87
N PHE A 130 12.34 -8.01 24.91
CA PHE A 130 13.65 -7.36 24.90
C PHE A 130 14.21 -7.10 23.48
N LEU A 131 13.51 -7.45 22.43
CA LEU A 131 13.88 -7.10 21.07
C LEU A 131 13.62 -5.61 20.81
N SER A 132 14.49 -4.97 20.01
CA SER A 132 14.21 -3.63 19.49
C SER A 132 12.95 -3.66 18.58
N ARG A 133 12.42 -2.48 18.26
CA ARG A 133 11.29 -2.39 17.32
C ARG A 133 11.64 -2.99 15.96
N GLY A 134 12.84 -2.69 15.43
CA GLY A 134 13.32 -3.25 14.17
C GLY A 134 13.52 -4.77 14.25
N GLN A 135 14.10 -5.29 15.33
CA GLN A 135 14.22 -6.74 15.52
C GLN A 135 12.85 -7.44 15.60
N ARG A 136 11.83 -6.80 16.19
CA ARG A 136 10.47 -7.32 16.18
C ARG A 136 9.85 -7.30 14.79
N ALA A 137 10.08 -6.24 14.01
CA ALA A 137 9.63 -6.15 12.63
C ALA A 137 10.25 -7.25 11.77
N GLN A 138 11.56 -7.45 11.85
CA GLN A 138 12.27 -8.53 11.17
C GLN A 138 11.76 -9.90 11.58
N LEU A 139 11.59 -10.14 12.89
CA LEU A 139 11.01 -11.39 13.38
C LEU A 139 9.61 -11.63 12.81
N ALA A 140 8.73 -10.61 12.79
CA ALA A 140 7.39 -10.74 12.24
C ALA A 140 7.40 -11.10 10.75
N LEU A 141 8.27 -10.44 9.97
CA LEU A 141 8.45 -10.74 8.55
C LEU A 141 8.93 -12.18 8.35
N ILE A 142 9.98 -12.60 9.07
CA ILE A 142 10.56 -13.95 8.96
C ILE A 142 9.51 -15.01 9.30
N LEU A 143 8.74 -14.84 10.39
CA LEU A 143 7.68 -15.77 10.78
C LEU A 143 6.56 -15.85 9.74
N ALA A 144 6.13 -14.70 9.18
CA ALA A 144 5.11 -14.68 8.16
C ALA A 144 5.56 -15.38 6.86
N ALA A 145 6.82 -15.17 6.48
CA ALA A 145 7.39 -15.69 5.24
C ALA A 145 7.78 -17.18 5.33
N ALA A 146 8.23 -17.66 6.50
CA ALA A 146 8.74 -19.03 6.65
C ALA A 146 7.67 -20.13 6.45
N GLY A 147 6.40 -19.77 6.44
CA GLY A 147 5.29 -20.67 6.07
C GLY A 147 5.14 -20.90 4.57
N ALA A 148 6.03 -20.36 3.73
CA ALA A 148 5.93 -20.38 2.28
C ALA A 148 4.54 -19.95 1.76
N PRO A 149 4.04 -18.77 2.17
CA PRO A 149 2.69 -18.34 1.82
C PRO A 149 2.57 -17.98 0.33
N ASP A 150 1.38 -18.18 -0.25
CA ASP A 150 1.03 -17.69 -1.58
C ASP A 150 0.61 -16.20 -1.54
N VAL A 151 0.16 -15.74 -0.39
CA VAL A 151 -0.27 -14.36 -0.13
C VAL A 151 0.38 -13.82 1.14
N LEU A 152 0.97 -12.64 1.05
CA LEU A 152 1.45 -11.87 2.19
C LEU A 152 0.61 -10.60 2.37
N VAL A 153 0.14 -10.37 3.59
CA VAL A 153 -0.63 -9.19 3.96
C VAL A 153 0.15 -8.41 5.01
N PHE A 154 0.42 -7.15 4.73
CA PHE A 154 1.16 -6.25 5.61
C PHE A 154 0.31 -5.05 6.01
N ASP A 155 0.07 -4.90 7.32
CA ASP A 155 -0.62 -3.73 7.85
C ASP A 155 0.40 -2.75 8.43
N ASP A 156 0.83 -1.80 7.60
CA ASP A 156 1.81 -0.75 7.89
C ASP A 156 3.09 -1.28 8.58
N PRO A 157 3.85 -2.20 7.95
CA PRO A 157 4.93 -2.95 8.58
C PRO A 157 6.12 -2.09 8.99
N ALA A 158 6.27 -0.89 8.40
CA ALA A 158 7.36 0.04 8.71
C ALA A 158 6.99 1.07 9.80
N MET A 159 5.77 1.01 10.33
CA MET A 159 5.29 1.97 11.32
C MET A 159 6.14 1.96 12.60
N GLY A 160 6.61 3.15 12.97
CA GLY A 160 7.40 3.36 14.19
C GLY A 160 8.85 2.86 14.12
N LEU A 161 9.32 2.50 12.93
CA LEU A 161 10.74 2.22 12.66
C LEU A 161 11.48 3.52 12.27
N ASP A 162 12.73 3.62 12.67
CA ASP A 162 13.62 4.65 12.14
C ASP A 162 14.02 4.38 10.67
N VAL A 163 14.65 5.34 10.04
CA VAL A 163 14.99 5.27 8.59
C VAL A 163 15.90 4.07 8.27
N VAL A 164 16.83 3.71 9.16
CA VAL A 164 17.78 2.61 8.93
C VAL A 164 17.05 1.28 8.99
N MET A 165 16.30 1.03 10.08
CA MET A 165 15.55 -0.21 10.29
C MET A 165 14.46 -0.41 9.23
N ARG A 166 13.83 0.67 8.78
CA ARG A 166 12.87 0.65 7.69
C ARG A 166 13.50 0.19 6.38
N ARG A 167 14.67 0.72 6.06
CA ARG A 167 15.42 0.34 4.85
C ARG A 167 15.85 -1.13 4.88
N GLU A 168 16.26 -1.64 6.04
CA GLU A 168 16.59 -3.05 6.25
C GLU A 168 15.36 -3.95 6.07
N LEU A 169 14.22 -3.59 6.67
CA LEU A 169 12.96 -4.34 6.51
C LEU A 169 12.51 -4.41 5.06
N LEU A 170 12.56 -3.30 4.34
CA LEU A 170 12.22 -3.24 2.91
C LEU A 170 13.18 -4.06 2.06
N GLY A 171 14.48 -4.03 2.38
CA GLY A 171 15.47 -4.87 1.72
C GLY A 171 15.14 -6.36 1.86
N SER A 172 14.83 -6.81 3.08
CA SER A 172 14.41 -8.20 3.34
C SER A 172 13.11 -8.56 2.64
N LEU A 173 12.16 -7.62 2.54
CA LEU A 173 10.91 -7.83 1.80
C LEU A 173 11.17 -7.98 0.30
N ILE A 174 12.00 -7.14 -0.30
CA ILE A 174 12.36 -7.22 -1.72
C ILE A 174 13.04 -8.57 -2.03
N GLU A 175 14.01 -8.99 -1.21
CA GLU A 175 14.68 -10.29 -1.35
C GLU A 175 13.65 -11.43 -1.34
N LEU A 176 12.76 -11.42 -0.36
CA LEU A 176 11.70 -12.42 -0.22
C LEU A 176 10.78 -12.49 -1.45
N LEU A 177 10.37 -11.33 -1.97
CA LEU A 177 9.48 -11.24 -3.14
C LEU A 177 10.15 -11.78 -4.41
N SER A 178 11.43 -11.45 -4.62
CA SER A 178 12.18 -11.93 -5.78
C SER A 178 12.40 -13.45 -5.76
N GLU A 179 12.48 -14.06 -4.57
CA GLU A 179 12.69 -15.52 -4.44
C GLU A 179 11.40 -16.33 -4.58
N ARG A 180 10.26 -15.82 -4.09
CA ARG A 180 9.06 -16.64 -3.89
C ARG A 180 7.90 -16.34 -4.83
N GLY A 181 7.85 -15.15 -5.43
CA GLY A 181 6.77 -14.77 -6.37
C GLY A 181 5.37 -14.79 -5.75
N CYS A 182 5.25 -14.61 -4.43
CA CYS A 182 3.95 -14.54 -3.75
C CYS A 182 3.24 -13.21 -4.04
N ALA A 183 1.92 -13.20 -3.97
CA ALA A 183 1.15 -11.96 -4.04
C ALA A 183 1.24 -11.20 -2.72
N VAL A 184 1.32 -9.87 -2.81
CA VAL A 184 1.41 -9.00 -1.61
C VAL A 184 0.32 -7.94 -1.63
N LEU A 185 -0.37 -7.80 -0.51
CA LEU A 185 -1.20 -6.64 -0.21
C LEU A 185 -0.58 -5.89 0.98
N LEU A 186 -0.02 -4.73 0.68
CA LEU A 186 0.67 -3.88 1.65
C LEU A 186 -0.14 -2.63 1.92
N SER A 187 -0.56 -2.37 3.16
CA SER A 187 -1.01 -1.03 3.55
C SER A 187 0.18 -0.18 3.98
N SER A 188 0.22 1.08 3.55
CA SER A 188 1.25 2.02 3.98
C SER A 188 0.76 3.46 3.95
N HIS A 189 1.37 4.28 4.79
CA HIS A 189 1.29 5.73 4.73
C HIS A 189 2.65 6.36 4.35
N ILE A 190 3.69 5.53 4.13
CA ILE A 190 5.05 5.95 3.76
C ILE A 190 5.25 5.69 2.27
N LEU A 191 5.08 6.73 1.48
CA LEU A 191 4.99 6.63 0.03
C LEU A 191 6.33 6.31 -0.64
N THR A 192 7.42 6.86 -0.10
CA THR A 192 8.80 6.59 -0.60
C THR A 192 9.21 5.13 -0.49
N ASP A 193 8.67 4.40 0.48
CA ASP A 193 8.95 2.98 0.65
C ASP A 193 8.18 2.15 -0.38
N VAL A 194 6.91 2.51 -0.58
CA VAL A 194 6.01 1.85 -1.55
C VAL A 194 6.52 2.01 -2.97
N GLU A 195 7.02 3.19 -3.32
CA GLU A 195 7.56 3.50 -4.64
C GLU A 195 8.66 2.54 -5.11
N ARG A 196 9.33 1.89 -4.17
CA ARG A 196 10.44 0.97 -4.44
C ARG A 196 10.01 -0.48 -4.63
N ILE A 197 8.81 -0.84 -4.21
CA ILE A 197 8.40 -2.26 -4.14
C ILE A 197 7.07 -2.55 -4.82
N ALA A 198 6.20 -1.56 -5.00
CA ALA A 198 4.86 -1.78 -5.52
C ALA A 198 4.82 -1.82 -7.05
N ASP A 199 4.16 -2.84 -7.61
CA ASP A 199 3.82 -2.91 -9.03
C ASP A 199 2.59 -2.03 -9.33
N ARG A 200 1.62 -2.04 -8.39
CA ARG A 200 0.34 -1.36 -8.52
C ARG A 200 -0.06 -0.74 -7.20
N ILE A 201 -0.73 0.39 -7.28
CA ILE A 201 -1.20 1.12 -6.10
C ILE A 201 -2.69 1.37 -6.14
N GLY A 202 -3.29 1.38 -4.95
CA GLY A 202 -4.63 1.89 -4.70
C GLY A 202 -4.57 3.04 -3.71
N ILE A 203 -5.22 4.16 -4.01
CA ILE A 203 -5.33 5.30 -3.09
C ILE A 203 -6.72 5.28 -2.46
N LEU A 204 -6.78 4.99 -1.17
CA LEU A 204 -8.00 4.98 -0.36
C LEU A 204 -8.17 6.34 0.33
N HIS A 205 -9.28 7.03 0.02
CA HIS A 205 -9.63 8.32 0.61
C HIS A 205 -11.11 8.35 0.99
N GLY A 206 -11.45 8.80 2.20
CA GLY A 206 -12.83 8.86 2.66
C GLY A 206 -13.60 7.52 2.63
N GLY A 207 -12.89 6.39 2.59
CA GLY A 207 -13.46 5.05 2.48
C GLY A 207 -13.66 4.54 1.05
N GLU A 208 -13.35 5.34 0.04
CA GLU A 208 -13.46 5.02 -1.39
C GLU A 208 -12.09 4.85 -2.02
N LEU A 209 -11.98 3.97 -3.01
CA LEU A 209 -10.75 3.79 -3.79
C LEU A 209 -10.75 4.80 -4.93
N LEU A 210 -9.99 5.90 -4.78
CA LEU A 210 -9.90 6.96 -5.79
C LEU A 210 -9.05 6.56 -7.01
N VAL A 211 -8.01 5.76 -6.76
CA VAL A 211 -7.05 5.33 -7.78
C VAL A 211 -6.80 3.85 -7.61
N ASP A 212 -6.72 3.15 -8.73
CA ASP A 212 -6.26 1.78 -8.85
C ASP A 212 -5.52 1.64 -10.19
N ALA A 213 -4.18 1.70 -10.12
CA ALA A 213 -3.36 1.73 -11.33
C ALA A 213 -1.95 1.14 -11.10
N PRO A 214 -1.31 0.61 -12.15
CA PRO A 214 0.12 0.35 -12.15
C PRO A 214 0.89 1.64 -11.82
N LEU A 215 1.87 1.55 -10.91
CA LEU A 215 2.58 2.73 -10.41
C LEU A 215 3.28 3.50 -11.52
N ASP A 216 3.98 2.80 -12.41
CA ASP A 216 4.70 3.41 -13.52
C ASP A 216 3.76 4.05 -14.56
N GLU A 217 2.55 3.48 -14.73
CA GLU A 217 1.53 4.05 -15.59
C GLU A 217 1.00 5.36 -14.99
N LEU A 218 0.63 5.35 -13.71
CA LEU A 218 0.14 6.54 -13.03
C LEU A 218 1.15 7.68 -13.08
N LYS A 219 2.43 7.40 -12.84
CA LYS A 219 3.52 8.39 -12.96
C LYS A 219 3.68 8.95 -14.38
N ARG A 220 3.36 8.17 -15.40
CA ARG A 220 3.39 8.66 -16.80
C ARG A 220 2.18 9.49 -17.17
N ARG A 221 1.04 9.27 -16.54
CA ARG A 221 -0.22 9.94 -16.85
C ARG A 221 -0.36 11.28 -16.15
N VAL A 222 0.29 11.46 -14.99
CA VAL A 222 0.22 12.73 -14.23
C VAL A 222 1.49 13.54 -14.46
N GLU A 223 1.31 14.83 -14.65
CA GLU A 223 2.43 15.76 -14.84
C GLU A 223 2.14 17.14 -14.26
N LYS A 224 3.19 17.85 -13.86
CA LYS A 224 3.11 19.27 -13.55
C LYS A 224 3.65 20.13 -14.68
N ARG A 225 3.03 21.30 -14.86
CA ARG A 225 3.45 22.35 -15.79
C ARG A 225 3.40 23.72 -15.11
N GLN A 226 4.42 24.52 -15.33
CA GLN A 226 4.33 25.96 -15.02
C GLN A 226 3.79 26.68 -16.25
N TRP A 227 2.68 27.38 -16.07
CA TRP A 227 2.01 28.12 -17.12
C TRP A 227 1.92 29.61 -16.75
N ILE A 228 2.55 30.46 -17.57
CA ILE A 228 2.51 31.92 -17.43
C ILE A 228 1.64 32.48 -18.55
N PRO A 229 0.51 33.17 -18.23
CA PRO A 229 -0.41 33.68 -19.23
C PRO A 229 0.22 34.79 -20.08
N SER A 230 -0.16 34.86 -21.35
CA SER A 230 0.11 36.00 -22.21
C SER A 230 -0.96 37.09 -21.98
N ASN A 231 -0.54 38.34 -21.81
CA ASN A 231 -1.42 39.51 -21.79
C ASN A 231 -2.68 39.39 -20.90
N GLY A 232 -2.56 38.79 -19.71
CA GLY A 232 -3.69 38.64 -18.79
C GLY A 232 -4.71 37.58 -19.20
N ALA A 233 -4.36 36.66 -20.09
CA ALA A 233 -5.23 35.58 -20.50
C ALA A 233 -5.64 34.73 -19.28
N GLY A 234 -6.91 34.36 -19.21
CA GLY A 234 -7.41 33.39 -18.22
C GLY A 234 -6.95 31.95 -18.54
N LEU A 235 -6.87 31.12 -17.51
CA LEU A 235 -6.59 29.67 -17.66
C LEU A 235 -7.66 29.07 -18.59
N PRO A 236 -7.28 28.29 -19.62
CA PRO A 236 -8.26 27.61 -20.47
C PRO A 236 -8.94 26.48 -19.67
N GLU A 237 -10.15 26.12 -20.08
CA GLU A 237 -10.77 24.86 -19.61
C GLU A 237 -9.98 23.67 -20.17
N LEU A 238 -9.62 22.76 -19.29
CA LEU A 238 -8.83 21.56 -19.57
C LEU A 238 -9.51 20.35 -18.93
N ASP A 239 -9.74 19.32 -19.71
CA ASP A 239 -10.43 18.11 -19.24
C ASP A 239 -9.62 17.34 -18.19
N GLY A 240 -8.29 17.35 -18.33
CA GLY A 240 -7.34 16.67 -17.43
C GLY A 240 -6.82 17.53 -16.27
N LEU A 241 -7.37 18.72 -16.00
CA LEU A 241 -6.87 19.57 -14.92
C LEU A 241 -7.27 19.03 -13.54
N LEU A 242 -6.31 18.48 -12.80
CA LEU A 242 -6.51 18.05 -11.41
C LEU A 242 -6.42 19.24 -10.45
N ARG A 243 -5.45 20.14 -10.69
CA ARG A 243 -5.20 21.30 -9.83
C ARG A 243 -4.55 22.46 -10.57
N ALA A 244 -4.94 23.68 -10.21
CA ALA A 244 -4.25 24.90 -10.61
C ALA A 244 -3.88 25.71 -9.36
N ARG A 245 -2.60 25.84 -9.07
CA ARG A 245 -2.08 26.64 -7.96
C ARG A 245 -1.47 27.93 -8.49
N ARG A 246 -1.92 29.08 -7.98
CA ARG A 246 -1.34 30.37 -8.35
C ARG A 246 0.07 30.50 -7.78
N VAL A 247 1.03 30.85 -8.64
CA VAL A 247 2.43 31.12 -8.31
C VAL A 247 2.82 32.47 -8.89
N ASP A 248 4.03 32.94 -8.56
CA ASP A 248 4.50 34.23 -9.07
C ASP A 248 4.47 34.28 -10.60
N GLY A 249 3.64 35.19 -11.13
CA GLY A 249 3.50 35.43 -12.55
C GLY A 249 2.60 34.45 -13.32
N GLY A 250 2.03 33.42 -12.68
CA GLY A 250 1.22 32.44 -13.41
C GLY A 250 0.61 31.35 -12.52
N TYR A 251 0.61 30.14 -13.04
CA TYR A 251 0.05 28.96 -12.39
C TYR A 251 0.98 27.76 -12.48
N GLU A 252 1.01 26.95 -11.43
CA GLU A 252 1.48 25.58 -11.44
C GLU A 252 0.25 24.69 -11.65
N LEU A 253 0.25 23.91 -12.72
CA LEU A 253 -0.86 23.06 -13.12
C LEU A 253 -0.46 21.62 -12.88
N THR A 254 -1.34 20.83 -12.24
CA THR A 254 -1.25 19.38 -12.18
C THR A 254 -2.29 18.80 -13.14
N LEU A 255 -1.84 17.98 -14.06
CA LEU A 255 -2.61 17.51 -15.21
C LEU A 255 -2.57 15.98 -15.26
N LEU A 256 -3.72 15.37 -15.51
CA LEU A 256 -3.89 13.93 -15.76
C LEU A 256 -4.20 13.76 -17.26
N ASP A 257 -3.45 12.89 -17.92
CA ASP A 257 -3.66 12.52 -19.33
C ASP A 257 -3.78 13.76 -20.25
N LEU A 258 -2.83 14.70 -20.13
CA LEU A 258 -2.82 15.89 -20.97
C LEU A 258 -2.82 15.51 -22.46
N ASP A 259 -3.93 15.74 -23.12
CA ASP A 259 -4.07 15.45 -24.53
C ASP A 259 -3.43 16.56 -25.43
N PRO A 260 -3.15 16.28 -26.72
CA PRO A 260 -2.55 17.24 -27.62
C PRO A 260 -3.40 18.51 -27.85
N LEU A 261 -4.74 18.42 -27.70
CA LEU A 261 -5.64 19.56 -27.91
C LEU A 261 -5.55 20.51 -26.71
N ASP A 262 -5.55 19.97 -25.50
CA ASP A 262 -5.39 20.74 -24.26
C ASP A 262 -3.98 21.34 -24.15
N GLU A 263 -2.96 20.61 -24.57
CA GLU A 263 -1.60 21.16 -24.68
C GLU A 263 -1.56 22.34 -25.66
N ALA A 264 -2.23 22.24 -26.81
CA ALA A 264 -2.31 23.31 -27.78
C ALA A 264 -3.07 24.53 -27.21
N ARG A 265 -4.16 24.33 -26.46
CA ARG A 265 -4.90 25.39 -25.76
C ARG A 265 -4.05 26.12 -24.73
N LEU A 266 -3.28 25.37 -23.93
CA LEU A 266 -2.33 25.95 -22.98
C LEU A 266 -1.26 26.78 -23.68
N ARG A 267 -0.65 26.25 -24.75
CA ARG A 267 0.39 26.94 -25.52
C ARG A 267 -0.13 28.22 -26.19
N ALA A 268 -1.33 28.18 -26.75
CA ALA A 268 -1.92 29.35 -27.44
C ALA A 268 -2.13 30.57 -26.55
N LYS A 269 -2.37 30.35 -25.24
CA LYS A 269 -2.62 31.43 -24.25
C LYS A 269 -1.42 31.70 -23.33
N ALA A 270 -0.31 30.96 -23.47
CA ALA A 270 0.88 31.09 -22.64
C ALA A 270 1.87 32.10 -23.20
N ALA A 271 2.41 32.99 -22.36
CA ALA A 271 3.68 33.65 -22.61
C ALA A 271 4.85 32.67 -22.40
N ARG A 272 4.67 31.73 -21.47
CA ARG A 272 5.61 30.63 -21.19
C ARG A 272 4.86 29.40 -20.68
N LEU A 273 5.21 28.23 -21.22
CA LEU A 273 4.80 26.92 -20.72
C LEU A 273 6.08 26.10 -20.48
N SER A 274 6.25 25.57 -19.27
CA SER A 274 7.40 24.71 -18.98
C SER A 274 7.32 23.37 -19.71
N GLU A 275 8.42 22.67 -19.75
CA GLU A 275 8.41 21.24 -20.05
C GLU A 275 7.68 20.47 -18.96
N ARG A 276 7.39 19.20 -19.22
CA ARG A 276 6.81 18.27 -18.28
C ARG A 276 7.71 18.13 -17.05
N ILE A 277 7.10 18.26 -15.88
CA ILE A 277 7.73 17.96 -14.57
C ILE A 277 7.08 16.67 -14.07
N ALA A 278 7.87 15.62 -13.90
CA ALA A 278 7.42 14.38 -13.32
C ALA A 278 7.19 14.54 -11.81
N LEU A 279 6.17 13.88 -11.29
CA LEU A 279 5.87 13.85 -9.85
C LEU A 279 6.42 12.56 -9.26
N ASP A 280 6.90 12.65 -8.01
CA ASP A 280 7.09 11.46 -7.18
C ASP A 280 5.74 10.99 -6.60
N LEU A 281 5.74 9.83 -5.94
CA LEU A 281 4.50 9.26 -5.40
C LEU A 281 3.90 10.12 -4.27
N GLU A 282 4.72 10.85 -3.52
CA GLU A 282 4.25 11.72 -2.44
C GLU A 282 3.52 12.94 -3.00
N GLU A 283 4.08 13.57 -4.01
CA GLU A 283 3.42 14.67 -4.74
C GLU A 283 2.12 14.20 -5.39
N LEU A 284 2.15 13.04 -6.09
CA LEU A 284 0.95 12.43 -6.69
C LEU A 284 -0.16 12.20 -5.66
N PHE A 285 0.18 11.61 -4.53
CA PHE A 285 -0.77 11.34 -3.46
C PHE A 285 -1.41 12.63 -2.93
N LEU A 286 -0.61 13.67 -2.70
CA LEU A 286 -1.10 14.96 -2.25
C LEU A 286 -2.05 15.59 -3.27
N GLU A 287 -1.67 15.62 -4.54
CA GLU A 287 -2.49 16.22 -5.59
C GLU A 287 -3.84 15.49 -5.78
N LEU A 288 -3.85 14.16 -5.65
CA LEU A 288 -5.07 13.35 -5.81
C LEU A 288 -5.98 13.37 -4.58
N THR A 289 -5.42 13.60 -3.37
CA THR A 289 -6.21 13.55 -2.12
C THR A 289 -6.60 14.92 -1.57
N THR A 290 -6.00 16.02 -2.04
CA THR A 290 -6.30 17.39 -1.56
C THR A 290 -7.16 18.21 -2.54
N GLY A 291 -7.56 17.64 -3.67
CA GLY A 291 -8.33 18.34 -4.72
C GLY A 291 -9.76 18.78 -4.36
N GLU A 292 -10.30 18.35 -3.21
CA GLU A 292 -11.68 18.70 -2.79
C GLU A 292 -11.81 20.01 -1.99
N GLU A 293 -10.71 20.69 -1.64
CA GLU A 293 -10.78 21.91 -0.79
C GLU A 293 -10.90 23.24 -1.58
N THR A 294 -11.07 23.21 -2.91
CA THR A 294 -11.06 24.45 -3.72
C THR A 294 -12.40 24.80 -4.38
N HIS A 295 -13.53 24.45 -3.75
CA HIS A 295 -14.83 25.05 -4.10
C HIS A 295 -15.52 25.52 -2.82
N GLY A 296 -15.08 26.67 -2.30
CA GLY A 296 -15.68 27.44 -1.23
C GLY A 296 -15.52 28.92 -1.53
#